data_bb81bcc474c6ca9517e460ea4d33317c
#
_entry.id   bb81bcc474c6ca9517e460ea4d33317c
#
_cell.length_a   1.000
_cell.length_b   1.000
_cell.length_c   1.000
_cell.angle_alpha   90.00
_cell.angle_beta   90.00
_cell.angle_gamma   90.00
#
_symmetry.space_group_name_H-M   'P 1'
#
loop_
_entity.id
_entity.type
_entity.pdbx_description
1 polymer ?
#
loop_
_entity_poly.entity_id
_entity_poly.type
_entity_poly.pdbx_seq_one_letter_code
_entity_poly.pdbx_strand_id
1 'polypeptide(L)'
;MGPHNKGTSKVPDTITITDDRTGKTVTVPITGGVFPATAVRELDPSLYIYDPAYMQTAACKSSITYLDGEAGILRYRGYPIEQLAEKSTYLEVAYLLLNGELPTSEQLAQWTRDVTHHTFIHENMRKRFVDGFHYDAHPMGMFVSSLAALGTFYNDAKDIEDKASRDKQILRMIAKTPTLAAMAYRFSAGLPFVYPNNSLSFPANFLNMMWNVGGYEVDPRLERAMDVLFILHADHEQNCGTTAMRVVGSSHADPYTSAAAAASALYGPLHGGANEAVVRMLEDIGSIENVPAFMEEVKSGKGSRLMGFGHRVYKNYDPRAKIIKKTAYDVFEVTGKNPLLDIALKLEETALSDPYFVDRKLYPNVDFYSGLIYQALGFPVAMFTVLFAIPRTVGWLAHWQELLNDKDQKISRPRQWYTGPETRDYVPIVAR
;
A
#
# COMPACT_ATOMS: atom_id res chain seq x y z
N MET A 1 34.70 -34.82 32.14
CA MET A 1 34.08 -33.67 32.82
C MET A 1 33.24 -32.92 31.78
N GLY A 2 31.93 -33.13 31.80
CA GLY A 2 30.99 -32.49 30.87
C GLY A 2 30.63 -31.07 31.32
N PRO A 3 30.23 -30.15 30.42
CA PRO A 3 29.92 -28.79 30.79
C PRO A 3 28.61 -28.73 31.56
N HIS A 4 28.66 -28.10 32.73
CA HIS A 4 27.52 -27.80 33.59
C HIS A 4 26.53 -26.92 32.83
N ASN A 5 25.36 -27.46 32.54
CA ASN A 5 24.18 -26.76 32.10
C ASN A 5 23.66 -25.93 33.29
N LYS A 6 24.02 -24.64 33.35
CA LYS A 6 23.37 -23.69 34.26
C LYS A 6 21.98 -23.41 33.70
N GLY A 7 20.97 -24.07 34.26
CA GLY A 7 19.56 -23.72 34.03
C GLY A 7 19.31 -22.29 34.47
N THR A 8 19.25 -21.37 33.49
CA THR A 8 18.64 -20.07 33.68
C THR A 8 17.16 -20.31 33.78
N SER A 9 16.57 -20.13 34.96
CA SER A 9 15.13 -20.03 35.11
C SER A 9 14.67 -18.84 34.24
N LYS A 10 14.12 -19.13 33.06
CA LYS A 10 13.47 -18.09 32.25
C LYS A 10 12.31 -17.56 33.08
N VAL A 11 12.41 -16.33 33.54
CA VAL A 11 11.26 -15.60 34.06
C VAL A 11 10.21 -15.63 32.95
N PRO A 12 8.97 -16.07 33.20
CA PRO A 12 7.95 -16.09 32.17
C PRO A 12 7.77 -14.68 31.63
N ASP A 13 7.75 -14.54 30.28
CA ASP A 13 7.41 -13.27 29.64
C ASP A 13 5.95 -12.97 29.89
N THR A 14 5.68 -12.20 30.95
CA THR A 14 4.32 -11.80 31.36
C THR A 14 4.25 -10.32 31.65
N ILE A 15 3.04 -9.76 31.51
CA ILE A 15 2.72 -8.43 32.01
C ILE A 15 1.64 -8.54 33.10
N THR A 16 1.81 -7.80 34.19
CA THR A 16 0.81 -7.66 35.25
C THR A 16 0.21 -6.26 35.20
N ILE A 17 -1.12 -6.19 35.09
CA ILE A 17 -1.88 -4.94 35.08
C ILE A 17 -2.69 -4.86 36.38
N THR A 18 -2.61 -3.74 37.08
CA THR A 18 -3.34 -3.49 38.34
C THR A 18 -4.34 -2.37 38.16
N ASP A 19 -5.54 -2.55 38.66
CA ASP A 19 -6.53 -1.49 38.78
C ASP A 19 -6.43 -0.91 40.19
N ASP A 20 -5.83 0.27 40.32
CA ASP A 20 -5.59 0.94 41.62
C ASP A 20 -6.89 1.33 42.34
N ARG A 21 -8.04 1.43 41.63
CA ARG A 21 -9.35 1.72 42.21
C ARG A 21 -9.86 0.55 43.07
N THR A 22 -9.48 -0.67 42.71
CA THR A 22 -10.01 -1.91 43.33
C THR A 22 -8.92 -2.79 43.91
N GLY A 23 -7.64 -2.56 43.59
CA GLY A 23 -6.53 -3.42 43.93
C GLY A 23 -6.47 -4.74 43.14
N LYS A 24 -7.39 -4.95 42.19
CA LYS A 24 -7.44 -6.16 41.38
C LYS A 24 -6.29 -6.20 40.37
N THR A 25 -5.69 -7.37 40.20
CA THR A 25 -4.57 -7.60 39.26
C THR A 25 -4.89 -8.70 38.31
N VAL A 26 -4.37 -8.58 37.08
CA VAL A 26 -4.41 -9.62 36.05
C VAL A 26 -3.01 -9.78 35.47
N THR A 27 -2.51 -11.01 35.37
CA THR A 27 -1.24 -11.34 34.77
C THR A 27 -1.48 -12.16 33.52
N VAL A 28 -0.98 -11.70 32.37
CA VAL A 28 -1.16 -12.35 31.07
C VAL A 28 0.20 -12.58 30.40
N PRO A 29 0.33 -13.63 29.56
CA PRO A 29 1.56 -13.89 28.83
C PRO A 29 1.78 -12.86 27.72
N ILE A 30 3.05 -12.53 27.47
CA ILE A 30 3.53 -11.80 26.30
C ILE A 30 4.01 -12.84 25.27
N THR A 31 3.49 -12.77 24.06
CA THR A 31 3.90 -13.65 22.95
C THR A 31 4.26 -12.79 21.74
N GLY A 32 5.53 -12.86 21.28
CA GLY A 32 5.96 -12.06 20.13
C GLY A 32 5.82 -10.53 20.33
N GLY A 33 5.95 -10.06 21.59
CA GLY A 33 5.84 -8.64 21.92
C GLY A 33 4.40 -8.14 22.10
N VAL A 34 3.39 -9.02 22.00
CA VAL A 34 1.98 -8.64 22.17
C VAL A 34 1.32 -9.39 23.33
N PHE A 35 0.29 -8.79 23.90
CA PHE A 35 -0.59 -9.43 24.89
C PHE A 35 -2.07 -9.12 24.56
N PRO A 36 -3.02 -9.96 25.01
CA PRO A 36 -4.43 -9.79 24.67
C PRO A 36 -5.00 -8.48 25.24
N ALA A 37 -5.62 -7.66 24.40
CA ALA A 37 -6.32 -6.43 24.81
C ALA A 37 -7.49 -6.72 25.77
N THR A 38 -8.00 -7.95 25.79
CA THR A 38 -9.05 -8.40 26.71
C THR A 38 -8.59 -8.43 28.17
N ALA A 39 -7.28 -8.43 28.45
CA ALA A 39 -6.74 -8.41 29.81
C ALA A 39 -7.29 -7.27 30.67
N VAL A 40 -7.50 -6.09 30.10
CA VAL A 40 -8.09 -4.95 30.84
C VAL A 40 -9.54 -5.18 31.24
N ARG A 41 -10.29 -6.02 30.48
CA ARG A 41 -11.67 -6.35 30.81
C ARG A 41 -11.80 -7.43 31.87
N GLU A 42 -10.75 -8.20 32.12
CA GLU A 42 -10.69 -9.13 33.25
C GLU A 42 -10.56 -8.37 34.57
N LEU A 43 -9.98 -7.16 34.56
CA LEU A 43 -9.99 -6.26 35.72
C LEU A 43 -11.38 -5.70 35.98
N ASP A 44 -11.98 -5.09 34.96
CA ASP A 44 -13.32 -4.50 35.00
C ASP A 44 -13.95 -4.59 33.59
N PRO A 45 -15.12 -5.25 33.41
CA PRO A 45 -15.78 -5.41 32.11
C PRO A 45 -16.15 -4.10 31.40
N SER A 46 -16.15 -2.98 32.10
CA SER A 46 -16.43 -1.66 31.53
C SER A 46 -15.19 -0.99 30.89
N LEU A 47 -13.97 -1.49 31.15
CA LEU A 47 -12.74 -0.90 30.65
C LEU A 47 -12.49 -1.28 29.19
N TYR A 48 -12.03 -0.29 28.44
CA TYR A 48 -11.55 -0.44 27.06
C TYR A 48 -10.27 0.36 26.87
N ILE A 49 -9.41 -0.11 25.96
CA ILE A 49 -8.23 0.64 25.52
C ILE A 49 -8.67 1.72 24.54
N TYR A 50 -8.28 2.97 24.78
CA TYR A 50 -8.48 4.06 23.84
C TYR A 50 -7.22 4.20 22.97
N ASP A 51 -7.30 3.77 21.72
CA ASP A 51 -6.23 3.81 20.74
C ASP A 51 -6.76 4.30 19.38
N PRO A 52 -6.90 5.64 19.21
CA PRO A 52 -7.32 6.20 17.92
C PRO A 52 -6.31 5.88 16.83
N ALA A 53 -6.81 5.42 15.68
CA ALA A 53 -6.02 5.01 14.52
C ALA A 53 -5.10 3.78 14.74
N TYR A 54 -5.36 2.97 15.77
CA TYR A 54 -4.68 1.68 16.03
C TYR A 54 -3.14 1.77 16.14
N MET A 55 -2.62 2.88 16.68
CA MET A 55 -1.19 3.15 16.73
C MET A 55 -0.41 2.23 17.67
N GLN A 56 -1.08 1.67 18.68
CA GLN A 56 -0.47 0.81 19.70
C GLN A 56 -1.11 -0.59 19.75
N THR A 57 -2.05 -0.88 18.84
CA THR A 57 -2.83 -2.11 18.85
C THR A 57 -2.49 -2.98 17.65
N ALA A 58 -2.03 -4.21 17.90
CA ALA A 58 -1.92 -5.23 16.87
C ALA A 58 -3.32 -5.76 16.53
N ALA A 59 -3.85 -5.41 15.36
CA ALA A 59 -5.22 -5.74 14.95
C ALA A 59 -5.36 -7.15 14.36
N CYS A 60 -4.27 -7.80 13.99
CA CYS A 60 -4.24 -9.14 13.40
C CYS A 60 -2.88 -9.81 13.60
N LYS A 61 -2.83 -11.11 13.35
CA LYS A 61 -1.61 -11.85 13.08
C LYS A 61 -1.42 -11.91 11.57
N SER A 62 -0.19 -11.71 11.09
CA SER A 62 0.12 -11.82 9.67
C SER A 62 1.51 -12.40 9.46
N SER A 63 1.65 -13.23 8.42
CA SER A 63 2.92 -13.80 7.97
C SER A 63 3.38 -13.23 6.62
N ILE A 64 2.71 -12.19 6.12
CA ILE A 64 2.91 -11.66 4.77
C ILE A 64 4.11 -10.73 4.73
N THR A 65 4.10 -9.68 5.54
CA THR A 65 5.12 -8.64 5.51
C THR A 65 5.67 -8.40 6.91
N TYR A 66 7.00 -8.49 7.05
CA TYR A 66 7.71 -8.06 8.23
C TYR A 66 8.32 -6.68 7.99
N LEU A 67 8.09 -5.79 8.93
CA LEU A 67 8.60 -4.43 8.89
C LEU A 67 9.21 -4.08 10.26
N ASP A 68 10.48 -3.63 10.25
CA ASP A 68 11.15 -3.06 11.41
C ASP A 68 11.60 -1.64 11.07
N GLY A 69 10.87 -0.67 11.61
CA GLY A 69 11.13 0.73 11.32
C GLY A 69 12.40 1.28 11.96
N GLU A 70 12.83 0.76 13.10
CA GLU A 70 14.06 1.18 13.75
C GLU A 70 15.30 0.64 13.03
N ALA A 71 15.24 -0.61 12.57
CA ALA A 71 16.31 -1.23 11.80
C ALA A 71 16.29 -0.88 10.31
N GLY A 72 15.19 -0.32 9.79
CA GLY A 72 15.01 -0.03 8.36
C GLY A 72 14.91 -1.32 7.52
N ILE A 73 14.16 -2.31 8.00
CA ILE A 73 14.01 -3.62 7.37
C ILE A 73 12.60 -3.78 6.81
N LEU A 74 12.52 -4.28 5.57
CA LEU A 74 11.28 -4.73 4.93
C LEU A 74 11.51 -6.11 4.31
N ARG A 75 10.62 -7.07 4.62
CA ARG A 75 10.66 -8.43 4.06
C ARG A 75 9.27 -8.88 3.65
N TYR A 76 9.16 -9.47 2.46
CA TYR A 76 7.95 -10.18 2.03
C TYR A 76 8.15 -11.69 2.25
N ARG A 77 7.31 -12.31 3.08
CA ARG A 77 7.41 -13.73 3.43
C ARG A 77 8.83 -14.14 3.87
N GLY A 78 9.55 -13.23 4.53
CA GLY A 78 10.93 -13.46 5.00
C GLY A 78 12.03 -13.05 4.01
N TYR A 79 11.73 -12.82 2.73
CA TYR A 79 12.70 -12.38 1.74
C TYR A 79 12.93 -10.86 1.82
N PRO A 80 14.21 -10.40 1.92
CA PRO A 80 14.52 -8.96 1.93
C PRO A 80 14.06 -8.28 0.66
N ILE A 81 13.47 -7.08 0.80
CA ILE A 81 12.95 -6.32 -0.34
C ILE A 81 14.03 -5.98 -1.37
N GLU A 82 15.27 -5.78 -0.92
CA GLU A 82 16.40 -5.49 -1.80
C GLU A 82 16.69 -6.66 -2.75
N GLN A 83 16.62 -7.90 -2.24
CA GLN A 83 16.85 -9.09 -3.06
C GLN A 83 15.71 -9.33 -4.04
N LEU A 84 14.47 -9.11 -3.61
CA LEU A 84 13.31 -9.26 -4.48
C LEU A 84 13.32 -8.21 -5.60
N ALA A 85 13.61 -6.95 -5.28
CA ALA A 85 13.69 -5.88 -6.27
C ALA A 85 14.83 -6.10 -7.27
N GLU A 86 15.96 -6.69 -6.86
CA GLU A 86 17.10 -6.95 -7.73
C GLU A 86 16.89 -8.16 -8.65
N LYS A 87 16.35 -9.26 -8.10
CA LYS A 87 16.43 -10.61 -8.70
C LYS A 87 15.10 -11.17 -9.18
N SER A 88 13.98 -10.60 -8.76
CA SER A 88 12.65 -11.13 -9.02
C SER A 88 11.87 -10.26 -10.02
N THR A 89 10.69 -10.73 -10.39
CA THR A 89 9.68 -9.99 -11.14
C THR A 89 8.44 -9.74 -10.28
N TYR A 90 7.62 -8.76 -10.66
CA TYR A 90 6.39 -8.48 -9.91
C TYR A 90 5.46 -9.70 -9.83
N LEU A 91 5.30 -10.46 -10.92
CA LEU A 91 4.44 -11.65 -10.88
C LEU A 91 4.98 -12.76 -9.99
N GLU A 92 6.31 -12.90 -9.90
CA GLU A 92 6.94 -13.83 -8.95
C GLU A 92 6.70 -13.39 -7.50
N VAL A 93 6.85 -12.08 -7.20
CA VAL A 93 6.54 -11.51 -5.88
C VAL A 93 5.05 -11.61 -5.56
N ALA A 94 4.16 -11.41 -6.54
CA ALA A 94 2.72 -11.61 -6.37
C ALA A 94 2.41 -13.07 -5.97
N TYR A 95 3.02 -14.04 -6.63
CA TYR A 95 2.91 -15.44 -6.25
C TYR A 95 3.40 -15.70 -4.82
N LEU A 96 4.58 -15.16 -4.47
CA LEU A 96 5.16 -15.27 -3.14
C LEU A 96 4.22 -14.75 -2.04
N LEU A 97 3.68 -13.56 -2.22
CA LEU A 97 2.78 -12.93 -1.23
C LEU A 97 1.52 -13.77 -0.99
N LEU A 98 0.95 -14.33 -2.05
CA LEU A 98 -0.28 -15.13 -2.00
C LEU A 98 -0.05 -16.56 -1.45
N ASN A 99 1.05 -17.20 -1.84
CA ASN A 99 1.28 -18.61 -1.56
C ASN A 99 2.28 -18.87 -0.44
N GLY A 100 3.06 -17.87 -0.02
CA GLY A 100 3.99 -17.97 1.11
C GLY A 100 5.42 -18.36 0.73
N GLU A 101 5.62 -18.94 -0.45
CA GLU A 101 6.92 -19.40 -0.96
C GLU A 101 7.13 -18.92 -2.40
N LEU A 102 8.39 -18.78 -2.82
CA LEU A 102 8.72 -18.49 -4.21
C LEU A 102 8.29 -19.65 -5.12
N PRO A 103 7.79 -19.36 -6.32
CA PRO A 103 7.38 -20.40 -7.25
C PRO A 103 8.58 -21.16 -7.82
N THR A 104 8.37 -22.43 -8.15
CA THR A 104 9.25 -23.13 -9.10
C THR A 104 9.11 -22.53 -10.50
N SER A 105 10.04 -22.83 -11.41
CA SER A 105 9.95 -22.35 -12.79
C SER A 105 8.64 -22.75 -13.49
N GLU A 106 8.17 -23.97 -13.22
CA GLU A 106 6.89 -24.47 -13.76
C GLU A 106 5.68 -23.72 -13.17
N GLN A 107 5.69 -23.50 -11.86
CA GLN A 107 4.64 -22.74 -11.17
C GLN A 107 4.59 -21.28 -11.65
N LEU A 108 5.75 -20.64 -11.81
CA LEU A 108 5.83 -19.27 -12.32
C LEU A 108 5.32 -19.19 -13.77
N ALA A 109 5.71 -20.14 -14.62
CA ALA A 109 5.24 -20.20 -15.99
C ALA A 109 3.71 -20.40 -16.07
N GLN A 110 3.14 -21.27 -15.21
CA GLN A 110 1.70 -21.46 -15.16
C GLN A 110 0.99 -20.21 -14.62
N TRP A 111 1.47 -19.64 -13.53
CA TRP A 111 0.95 -18.40 -12.94
C TRP A 111 0.93 -17.25 -13.94
N THR A 112 2.03 -17.05 -14.67
CA THR A 112 2.13 -16.02 -15.71
C THR A 112 1.10 -16.26 -16.82
N ARG A 113 0.94 -17.50 -17.29
CA ARG A 113 -0.10 -17.85 -18.29
C ARG A 113 -1.50 -17.55 -17.77
N ASP A 114 -1.78 -17.92 -16.52
CA ASP A 114 -3.10 -17.71 -15.94
C ASP A 114 -3.42 -16.23 -15.81
N VAL A 115 -2.46 -15.39 -15.38
CA VAL A 115 -2.62 -13.94 -15.33
C VAL A 115 -2.87 -13.38 -16.74
N THR A 116 -2.05 -13.74 -17.72
CA THR A 116 -2.18 -13.21 -19.09
C THR A 116 -3.47 -13.63 -19.77
N HIS A 117 -4.07 -14.76 -19.41
CA HIS A 117 -5.38 -15.17 -19.95
C HIS A 117 -6.58 -14.46 -19.30
N HIS A 118 -6.36 -13.62 -18.27
CA HIS A 118 -7.45 -12.95 -17.55
C HIS A 118 -7.40 -11.42 -17.63
N THR A 119 -6.58 -10.83 -18.47
CA THR A 119 -6.35 -9.37 -18.57
C THR A 119 -7.52 -8.57 -19.14
N PHE A 120 -8.34 -9.18 -20.01
CA PHE A 120 -9.47 -8.50 -20.62
C PHE A 120 -10.61 -8.29 -19.64
N ILE A 121 -11.25 -7.13 -19.69
CA ILE A 121 -12.52 -6.85 -19.01
C ILE A 121 -13.70 -7.09 -19.93
N HIS A 122 -14.89 -7.25 -19.36
CA HIS A 122 -16.12 -7.42 -20.13
C HIS A 122 -16.43 -6.15 -20.94
N GLU A 123 -16.76 -6.28 -22.22
CA GLU A 123 -17.04 -5.14 -23.12
C GLU A 123 -18.18 -4.22 -22.63
N ASN A 124 -19.20 -4.77 -21.97
CA ASN A 124 -20.25 -3.94 -21.37
C ASN A 124 -19.74 -3.10 -20.21
N MET A 125 -18.74 -3.57 -19.46
CA MET A 125 -18.10 -2.75 -18.44
C MET A 125 -17.40 -1.56 -19.08
N ARG A 126 -16.65 -1.75 -20.16
CA ARG A 126 -16.05 -0.66 -20.90
C ARG A 126 -17.12 0.31 -21.44
N LYS A 127 -18.01 -0.20 -22.30
CA LYS A 127 -18.96 0.63 -23.05
C LYS A 127 -20.07 1.30 -22.24
N ARG A 128 -20.47 0.71 -21.12
CA ARG A 128 -21.63 1.18 -20.34
C ARG A 128 -21.26 1.74 -18.97
N PHE A 129 -20.08 1.41 -18.49
CA PHE A 129 -19.62 1.90 -17.18
C PHE A 129 -18.46 2.88 -17.35
N VAL A 130 -17.34 2.47 -17.98
CA VAL A 130 -16.16 3.36 -18.11
C VAL A 130 -16.46 4.55 -19.02
N ASP A 131 -17.14 4.33 -20.15
CA ASP A 131 -17.56 5.42 -21.06
C ASP A 131 -18.62 6.35 -20.46
N GLY A 132 -19.21 6.00 -19.31
CA GLY A 132 -20.20 6.78 -18.59
C GLY A 132 -19.65 7.75 -17.53
N PHE A 133 -18.34 7.73 -17.27
CA PHE A 133 -17.75 8.70 -16.35
C PHE A 133 -17.79 10.11 -16.92
N HIS A 134 -17.76 11.11 -16.03
CA HIS A 134 -17.61 12.50 -16.46
C HIS A 134 -16.24 12.70 -17.13
N TYR A 135 -16.17 13.57 -18.15
CA TYR A 135 -14.97 13.74 -18.97
C TYR A 135 -13.72 14.19 -18.19
N ASP A 136 -13.89 14.88 -17.06
CA ASP A 136 -12.82 15.33 -16.17
C ASP A 136 -12.72 14.52 -14.88
N ALA A 137 -13.32 13.32 -14.84
CA ALA A 137 -13.24 12.45 -13.69
C ALA A 137 -11.79 12.09 -13.38
N HIS A 138 -11.42 12.18 -12.11
CA HIS A 138 -10.07 11.83 -11.67
C HIS A 138 -9.80 10.33 -11.87
N PRO A 139 -8.66 9.93 -12.48
CA PRO A 139 -8.37 8.53 -12.79
C PRO A 139 -8.47 7.59 -11.58
N MET A 140 -8.09 8.04 -10.38
CA MET A 140 -8.20 7.21 -9.17
C MET A 140 -9.66 6.99 -8.76
N GLY A 141 -10.54 7.99 -8.90
CA GLY A 141 -11.97 7.84 -8.67
C GLY A 141 -12.61 6.84 -9.65
N MET A 142 -12.21 6.92 -10.92
CA MET A 142 -12.62 5.95 -11.94
C MET A 142 -12.12 4.53 -11.61
N PHE A 143 -10.86 4.40 -11.18
CA PHE A 143 -10.27 3.12 -10.82
C PHE A 143 -10.99 2.47 -9.63
N VAL A 144 -11.23 3.21 -8.54
CA VAL A 144 -11.98 2.75 -7.35
C VAL A 144 -13.37 2.25 -7.75
N SER A 145 -14.10 3.06 -8.51
CA SER A 145 -15.45 2.71 -8.97
C SER A 145 -15.45 1.47 -9.86
N SER A 146 -14.44 1.38 -10.73
CA SER A 146 -14.27 0.23 -11.64
C SER A 146 -13.94 -1.06 -10.92
N LEU A 147 -13.15 -1.02 -9.83
CA LEU A 147 -12.89 -2.20 -9.00
C LEU A 147 -14.20 -2.75 -8.40
N ALA A 148 -15.02 -1.89 -7.80
CA ALA A 148 -16.28 -2.31 -7.24
C ALA A 148 -17.25 -2.86 -8.32
N ALA A 149 -17.35 -2.16 -9.45
CA ALA A 149 -18.20 -2.57 -10.57
C ALA A 149 -17.77 -3.91 -11.16
N LEU A 150 -16.46 -4.20 -11.20
CA LEU A 150 -15.92 -5.43 -11.79
C LEU A 150 -16.53 -6.69 -11.17
N GLY A 151 -16.75 -6.69 -9.83
CA GLY A 151 -17.37 -7.82 -9.12
C GLY A 151 -18.78 -8.17 -9.64
N THR A 152 -19.51 -7.19 -10.17
CA THR A 152 -20.88 -7.41 -10.70
C THR A 152 -20.92 -8.19 -12.01
N PHE A 153 -19.78 -8.36 -12.66
CA PHE A 153 -19.64 -9.13 -13.89
C PHE A 153 -19.30 -10.61 -13.65
N TYR A 154 -19.14 -11.01 -12.38
CA TYR A 154 -18.81 -12.39 -11.98
C TYR A 154 -19.81 -12.93 -10.97
N ASN A 155 -20.67 -13.84 -11.41
CA ASN A 155 -21.71 -14.45 -10.56
C ASN A 155 -21.09 -15.23 -9.39
N ASP A 156 -19.88 -15.76 -9.57
CA ASP A 156 -19.11 -16.52 -8.57
C ASP A 156 -18.26 -15.63 -7.63
N ALA A 157 -18.36 -14.31 -7.74
CA ALA A 157 -17.56 -13.38 -6.92
C ALA A 157 -17.82 -13.51 -5.40
N LYS A 158 -19.02 -13.93 -5.02
CA LYS A 158 -19.45 -14.10 -3.62
C LYS A 158 -19.16 -15.47 -3.04
N ASP A 159 -18.71 -16.41 -3.86
CA ASP A 159 -18.35 -17.77 -3.43
C ASP A 159 -16.98 -17.79 -2.72
N ILE A 160 -16.89 -17.04 -1.64
CA ILE A 160 -15.61 -16.83 -0.93
C ILE A 160 -15.24 -17.99 0.01
N GLU A 161 -16.18 -18.87 0.33
CA GLU A 161 -15.91 -20.08 1.12
C GLU A 161 -15.20 -21.15 0.28
N ASP A 162 -15.47 -21.22 -1.01
CA ASP A 162 -14.76 -22.12 -1.92
C ASP A 162 -13.37 -21.56 -2.28
N LYS A 163 -12.32 -22.31 -1.95
CA LYS A 163 -10.93 -21.90 -2.21
C LYS A 163 -10.66 -21.70 -3.71
N ALA A 164 -11.18 -22.57 -4.57
CA ALA A 164 -10.93 -22.46 -6.01
C ALA A 164 -11.59 -21.20 -6.59
N SER A 165 -12.78 -20.85 -6.10
CA SER A 165 -13.44 -19.59 -6.46
C SER A 165 -12.64 -18.39 -5.96
N ARG A 166 -12.18 -18.38 -4.71
CA ARG A 166 -11.33 -17.29 -4.19
C ARG A 166 -10.07 -17.08 -5.03
N ASP A 167 -9.34 -18.16 -5.31
CA ASP A 167 -8.09 -18.09 -6.10
C ASP A 167 -8.36 -17.52 -7.50
N LYS A 168 -9.47 -17.88 -8.12
CA LYS A 168 -9.90 -17.35 -9.40
C LYS A 168 -10.23 -15.85 -9.34
N GLN A 169 -10.92 -15.39 -8.30
CA GLN A 169 -11.23 -13.96 -8.15
C GLN A 169 -9.94 -13.14 -7.91
N ILE A 170 -9.04 -13.64 -7.07
CA ILE A 170 -7.72 -13.03 -6.84
C ILE A 170 -6.96 -12.89 -8.15
N LEU A 171 -6.84 -13.97 -8.91
CA LEU A 171 -6.19 -13.99 -10.22
C LEU A 171 -6.81 -12.96 -11.17
N ARG A 172 -8.15 -12.93 -11.30
CA ARG A 172 -8.88 -11.99 -12.15
C ARG A 172 -8.58 -10.53 -11.78
N MET A 173 -8.53 -10.22 -10.50
CA MET A 173 -8.27 -8.85 -10.04
C MET A 173 -6.85 -8.41 -10.37
N ILE A 174 -5.84 -9.23 -10.06
CA ILE A 174 -4.44 -8.92 -10.38
C ILE A 174 -4.27 -8.71 -11.89
N ALA A 175 -4.85 -9.60 -12.70
CA ALA A 175 -4.75 -9.52 -14.14
C ALA A 175 -5.43 -8.29 -14.75
N LYS A 176 -6.53 -7.80 -14.16
CA LYS A 176 -7.37 -6.75 -14.73
C LYS A 176 -7.07 -5.34 -14.21
N THR A 177 -6.39 -5.21 -13.07
CA THR A 177 -6.08 -3.89 -12.51
C THR A 177 -5.26 -3.00 -13.44
N PRO A 178 -4.23 -3.49 -14.19
CA PRO A 178 -3.53 -2.66 -15.16
C PRO A 178 -4.44 -2.20 -16.31
N THR A 179 -5.36 -3.07 -16.75
CA THR A 179 -6.32 -2.73 -17.82
C THR A 179 -7.28 -1.64 -17.36
N LEU A 180 -7.83 -1.73 -16.15
CA LEU A 180 -8.70 -0.69 -15.58
C LEU A 180 -7.95 0.64 -15.41
N ALA A 181 -6.70 0.59 -14.94
CA ALA A 181 -5.85 1.77 -14.78
C ALA A 181 -5.58 2.47 -16.11
N ALA A 182 -5.19 1.71 -17.13
CA ALA A 182 -4.95 2.25 -18.46
C ALA A 182 -6.22 2.83 -19.09
N MET A 183 -7.37 2.17 -18.90
CA MET A 183 -8.66 2.69 -19.38
C MET A 183 -9.04 3.99 -18.69
N ALA A 184 -8.85 4.11 -17.38
CA ALA A 184 -9.12 5.34 -16.65
C ALA A 184 -8.29 6.51 -17.20
N TYR A 185 -7.01 6.30 -17.44
CA TYR A 185 -6.15 7.32 -18.05
C TYR A 185 -6.58 7.69 -19.46
N ARG A 186 -6.75 6.69 -20.34
CA ARG A 186 -7.07 6.96 -21.75
C ARG A 186 -8.42 7.63 -21.92
N PHE A 187 -9.39 7.31 -21.05
CA PHE A 187 -10.67 8.00 -20.99
C PHE A 187 -10.48 9.48 -20.63
N SER A 188 -9.77 9.78 -19.53
CA SER A 188 -9.53 11.17 -19.10
C SER A 188 -8.70 11.98 -20.09
N ALA A 189 -7.83 11.31 -20.87
CA ALA A 189 -7.02 11.92 -21.92
C ALA A 189 -7.75 12.04 -23.29
N GLY A 190 -8.98 11.52 -23.40
CA GLY A 190 -9.73 11.51 -24.66
C GLY A 190 -9.11 10.61 -25.73
N LEU A 191 -8.36 9.58 -25.33
CA LEU A 191 -7.66 8.65 -26.22
C LEU A 191 -8.45 7.36 -26.42
N PRO A 192 -8.37 6.71 -27.60
CA PRO A 192 -8.98 5.40 -27.82
C PRO A 192 -8.36 4.36 -26.88
N PHE A 193 -9.16 3.41 -26.38
CA PHE A 193 -8.67 2.32 -25.55
C PHE A 193 -7.73 1.41 -26.32
N VAL A 194 -6.68 0.94 -25.64
CA VAL A 194 -5.78 -0.11 -26.11
C VAL A 194 -6.03 -1.37 -25.30
N TYR A 195 -6.32 -2.46 -26.01
CA TYR A 195 -6.52 -3.75 -25.37
C TYR A 195 -5.18 -4.35 -24.93
N PRO A 196 -5.20 -5.22 -23.88
CA PRO A 196 -4.01 -5.94 -23.47
C PRO A 196 -3.37 -6.73 -24.61
N ASN A 197 -2.05 -6.68 -24.72
CA ASN A 197 -1.24 -7.55 -25.55
C ASN A 197 -0.59 -8.63 -24.68
N ASN A 198 -1.19 -9.81 -24.63
CA ASN A 198 -0.78 -10.90 -23.74
C ASN A 198 0.52 -11.61 -24.16
N SER A 199 1.19 -11.17 -25.22
CA SER A 199 2.55 -11.59 -25.56
C SER A 199 3.63 -10.80 -24.79
N LEU A 200 3.24 -9.69 -24.14
CA LEU A 200 4.12 -8.85 -23.35
C LEU A 200 4.13 -9.28 -21.87
N SER A 201 5.17 -8.92 -21.15
CA SER A 201 5.22 -9.05 -19.68
C SER A 201 4.16 -8.18 -19.02
N PHE A 202 3.92 -8.39 -17.72
CA PHE A 202 2.93 -7.63 -16.97
C PHE A 202 3.20 -6.10 -17.00
N PRO A 203 4.41 -5.59 -16.67
CA PRO A 203 4.68 -4.16 -16.76
C PRO A 203 4.73 -3.63 -18.20
N ALA A 204 5.28 -4.41 -19.14
CA ALA A 204 5.32 -4.00 -20.55
C ALA A 204 3.92 -3.91 -21.15
N ASN A 205 3.01 -4.84 -20.80
CA ASN A 205 1.62 -4.79 -21.24
C ASN A 205 0.91 -3.54 -20.69
N PHE A 206 1.16 -3.17 -19.43
CA PHE A 206 0.63 -1.93 -18.87
C PHE A 206 1.14 -0.70 -19.63
N LEU A 207 2.45 -0.58 -19.87
CA LEU A 207 3.02 0.52 -20.65
C LEU A 207 2.48 0.57 -22.08
N ASN A 208 2.31 -0.59 -22.71
CA ASN A 208 1.68 -0.69 -24.03
C ASN A 208 0.24 -0.17 -24.02
N MET A 209 -0.57 -0.55 -23.03
CA MET A 209 -1.94 -0.05 -22.92
C MET A 209 -1.99 1.46 -22.67
N MET A 210 -1.01 2.01 -21.97
CA MET A 210 -0.90 3.45 -21.71
C MET A 210 -0.54 4.24 -22.97
N TRP A 211 0.51 3.84 -23.68
CA TRP A 211 1.21 4.69 -24.63
C TRP A 211 1.01 4.30 -26.11
N ASN A 212 0.51 3.10 -26.41
CA ASN A 212 0.41 2.67 -27.79
C ASN A 212 -0.67 3.47 -28.54
N VAL A 213 -0.18 4.23 -29.50
CA VAL A 213 -0.99 4.97 -30.49
C VAL A 213 -0.65 4.50 -31.91
N GLY A 214 0.05 3.35 -32.05
CA GLY A 214 0.56 2.78 -33.29
C GLY A 214 2.09 2.77 -33.30
N GLY A 215 2.69 1.57 -33.31
CA GLY A 215 4.15 1.41 -33.37
C GLY A 215 4.92 1.70 -32.08
N TYR A 216 4.26 1.72 -30.94
CA TYR A 216 4.94 1.85 -29.65
C TYR A 216 5.64 0.56 -29.26
N GLU A 217 6.94 0.65 -29.02
CA GLU A 217 7.76 -0.46 -28.49
C GLU A 217 8.24 -0.09 -27.08
N VAL A 218 8.11 -1.04 -26.17
CA VAL A 218 8.51 -0.83 -24.76
C VAL A 218 10.02 -0.99 -24.64
N ASP A 219 10.73 0.04 -24.18
CA ASP A 219 12.15 -0.07 -23.83
C ASP A 219 12.33 -1.03 -22.64
N PRO A 220 13.17 -2.06 -22.73
CA PRO A 220 13.36 -3.06 -21.65
C PRO A 220 13.81 -2.45 -20.31
N ARG A 221 14.49 -1.30 -20.34
CA ARG A 221 14.91 -0.58 -19.11
C ARG A 221 13.73 0.08 -18.43
N LEU A 222 12.79 0.66 -19.20
CA LEU A 222 11.56 1.24 -18.66
C LEU A 222 10.61 0.14 -18.15
N GLU A 223 10.54 -0.99 -18.85
CA GLU A 223 9.84 -2.18 -18.38
C GLU A 223 10.38 -2.65 -17.02
N ARG A 224 11.72 -2.79 -16.90
CA ARG A 224 12.36 -3.20 -15.65
C ARG A 224 12.13 -2.19 -14.53
N ALA A 225 12.18 -0.91 -14.83
CA ALA A 225 11.90 0.16 -13.85
C ALA A 225 10.48 0.06 -13.30
N MET A 226 9.49 -0.17 -14.17
CA MET A 226 8.10 -0.39 -13.74
C MET A 226 7.94 -1.66 -12.91
N ASP A 227 8.63 -2.73 -13.27
CA ASP A 227 8.61 -3.99 -12.54
C ASP A 227 9.17 -3.82 -11.12
N VAL A 228 10.31 -3.13 -10.97
CA VAL A 228 10.89 -2.77 -9.67
C VAL A 228 9.93 -1.90 -8.85
N LEU A 229 9.34 -0.86 -9.44
CA LEU A 229 8.35 -0.03 -8.78
C LEU A 229 7.16 -0.87 -8.27
N PHE A 230 6.68 -1.79 -9.08
CA PHE A 230 5.59 -2.69 -8.69
C PHE A 230 5.99 -3.61 -7.52
N ILE A 231 7.20 -4.17 -7.52
CA ILE A 231 7.71 -4.97 -6.40
C ILE A 231 7.75 -4.13 -5.11
N LEU A 232 8.31 -2.91 -5.17
CA LEU A 232 8.45 -2.04 -3.99
C LEU A 232 7.12 -1.57 -3.40
N HIS A 233 6.06 -1.58 -4.20
CA HIS A 233 4.72 -1.14 -3.78
C HIS A 233 3.75 -2.29 -3.53
N ALA A 234 4.15 -3.56 -3.74
CA ALA A 234 3.26 -4.71 -3.68
C ALA A 234 2.56 -4.88 -2.32
N ASP A 235 3.27 -4.67 -1.22
CA ASP A 235 2.68 -4.66 0.12
C ASP A 235 3.46 -3.75 1.09
N HIS A 236 2.82 -3.41 2.21
CA HIS A 236 3.46 -2.66 3.29
C HIS A 236 2.69 -2.83 4.61
N GLU A 237 2.51 -4.08 5.06
CA GLU A 237 1.87 -4.45 6.34
C GLU A 237 0.46 -3.83 6.49
N GLN A 238 0.08 -3.43 7.71
CA GLN A 238 -1.24 -2.88 8.07
C GLN A 238 -1.34 -1.37 7.79
N ASN A 239 -0.96 -0.92 6.59
CA ASN A 239 -1.26 0.44 6.15
C ASN A 239 -2.78 0.68 6.07
N CYS A 240 -3.19 1.95 5.89
CA CYS A 240 -4.60 2.34 5.90
C CYS A 240 -5.45 1.55 4.87
N GLY A 241 -4.92 1.33 3.65
CA GLY A 241 -5.61 0.55 2.62
C GLY A 241 -5.77 -0.93 3.02
N THR A 242 -4.72 -1.57 3.52
CA THR A 242 -4.77 -2.96 4.01
C THR A 242 -5.73 -3.10 5.19
N THR A 243 -5.73 -2.14 6.12
CA THR A 243 -6.69 -2.10 7.23
C THR A 243 -8.13 -1.99 6.72
N ALA A 244 -8.39 -1.13 5.75
CA ALA A 244 -9.72 -1.00 5.12
C ALA A 244 -10.14 -2.31 4.43
N MET A 245 -9.22 -2.96 3.69
CA MET A 245 -9.44 -4.28 3.07
C MET A 245 -9.88 -5.31 4.10
N ARG A 246 -9.16 -5.39 5.24
CA ARG A 246 -9.46 -6.36 6.31
C ARG A 246 -10.75 -6.01 7.04
N VAL A 247 -11.04 -4.74 7.29
CA VAL A 247 -12.29 -4.31 7.95
C VAL A 247 -13.50 -4.69 7.09
N VAL A 248 -13.49 -4.36 5.81
CA VAL A 248 -14.60 -4.71 4.89
C VAL A 248 -14.66 -6.22 4.66
N GLY A 249 -13.52 -6.87 4.40
CA GLY A 249 -13.43 -8.32 4.23
C GLY A 249 -13.89 -9.12 5.45
N SER A 250 -13.79 -8.56 6.66
CA SER A 250 -14.25 -9.20 7.90
C SER A 250 -15.76 -9.44 7.96
N SER A 251 -16.53 -8.75 7.12
CA SER A 251 -17.96 -8.98 6.92
C SER A 251 -18.26 -10.05 5.87
N HIS A 252 -17.25 -10.75 5.36
CA HIS A 252 -17.30 -11.67 4.24
C HIS A 252 -17.74 -11.03 2.92
N ALA A 253 -17.44 -9.73 2.76
CA ALA A 253 -17.59 -9.06 1.47
C ALA A 253 -16.64 -9.68 0.43
N ASP A 254 -17.09 -9.71 -0.83
CA ASP A 254 -16.30 -10.19 -1.95
C ASP A 254 -14.99 -9.39 -2.12
N PRO A 255 -13.96 -9.93 -2.80
CA PRO A 255 -12.67 -9.27 -2.88
C PRO A 255 -12.69 -7.98 -3.69
N TYR A 256 -13.60 -7.82 -4.66
CA TYR A 256 -13.70 -6.60 -5.48
C TYR A 256 -14.18 -5.42 -4.65
N THR A 257 -15.25 -5.62 -3.89
CA THR A 257 -15.80 -4.61 -2.98
C THR A 257 -14.81 -4.26 -1.87
N SER A 258 -14.14 -5.27 -1.31
CA SER A 258 -13.11 -5.08 -0.28
C SER A 258 -11.89 -4.32 -0.82
N ALA A 259 -11.42 -4.62 -2.03
CA ALA A 259 -10.31 -3.92 -2.67
C ALA A 259 -10.69 -2.50 -3.10
N ALA A 260 -11.94 -2.25 -3.49
CA ALA A 260 -12.42 -0.90 -3.75
C ALA A 260 -12.37 -0.02 -2.50
N ALA A 261 -12.69 -0.58 -1.31
CA ALA A 261 -12.54 0.12 -0.04
C ALA A 261 -11.07 0.43 0.28
N ALA A 262 -10.17 -0.52 0.04
CA ALA A 262 -8.73 -0.31 0.20
C ALA A 262 -8.19 0.77 -0.75
N ALA A 263 -8.60 0.74 -2.01
CA ALA A 263 -8.25 1.76 -3.01
C ALA A 263 -8.83 3.14 -2.65
N SER A 264 -10.04 3.19 -2.08
CA SER A 264 -10.64 4.43 -1.56
C SER A 264 -9.81 5.04 -0.43
N ALA A 265 -9.30 4.21 0.49
CA ALA A 265 -8.39 4.69 1.53
C ALA A 265 -7.07 5.22 0.94
N LEU A 266 -6.54 4.57 -0.12
CA LEU A 266 -5.34 5.01 -0.82
C LEU A 266 -5.57 6.34 -1.56
N TYR A 267 -6.79 6.61 -2.05
CA TYR A 267 -7.14 7.86 -2.72
C TYR A 267 -7.10 9.08 -1.78
N GLY A 268 -7.19 8.86 -0.48
CA GLY A 268 -7.11 9.94 0.52
C GLY A 268 -5.73 10.63 0.53
N PRO A 269 -5.68 11.96 0.66
CA PRO A 269 -4.44 12.75 0.56
C PRO A 269 -3.41 12.42 1.66
N LEU A 270 -3.83 11.84 2.78
CA LEU A 270 -2.95 11.42 3.87
C LEU A 270 -2.32 10.04 3.64
N HIS A 271 -2.70 9.32 2.58
CA HIS A 271 -2.18 7.98 2.29
C HIS A 271 -1.46 7.92 0.94
N GLY A 272 -2.17 8.06 -0.18
CA GLY A 272 -1.58 7.85 -1.52
C GLY A 272 -1.06 9.11 -2.21
N GLY A 273 -1.18 10.29 -1.61
CA GLY A 273 -0.81 11.56 -2.22
C GLY A 273 0.63 12.01 -1.99
N ALA A 274 1.48 11.19 -1.36
CA ALA A 274 2.80 11.64 -0.93
C ALA A 274 3.76 11.92 -2.10
N ASN A 275 3.82 11.06 -3.11
CA ASN A 275 4.67 11.25 -4.28
C ASN A 275 4.22 12.42 -5.18
N GLU A 276 2.92 12.67 -5.28
CA GLU A 276 2.38 13.88 -5.92
C GLU A 276 2.82 15.15 -5.17
N ALA A 277 2.71 15.12 -3.84
CA ALA A 277 3.13 16.25 -3.01
C ALA A 277 4.63 16.53 -3.10
N VAL A 278 5.48 15.50 -3.30
CA VAL A 278 6.92 15.66 -3.56
C VAL A 278 7.15 16.40 -4.86
N VAL A 279 6.50 15.99 -5.95
CA VAL A 279 6.67 16.65 -7.25
C VAL A 279 6.26 18.12 -7.18
N ARG A 280 5.10 18.41 -6.61
CA ARG A 280 4.65 19.81 -6.41
C ARG A 280 5.63 20.63 -5.58
N MET A 281 6.15 20.07 -4.48
CA MET A 281 7.18 20.72 -3.66
C MET A 281 8.43 21.04 -4.46
N LEU A 282 8.91 20.13 -5.29
CA LEU A 282 10.09 20.37 -6.13
C LEU A 282 9.82 21.42 -7.22
N GLU A 283 8.62 21.44 -7.80
CA GLU A 283 8.17 22.45 -8.74
C GLU A 283 8.09 23.84 -8.07
N ASP A 284 7.57 23.91 -6.84
CA ASP A 284 7.47 25.17 -6.06
C ASP A 284 8.86 25.70 -5.67
N ILE A 285 9.81 24.84 -5.33
CA ILE A 285 11.21 25.22 -5.09
C ILE A 285 11.83 25.83 -6.38
N GLY A 286 11.54 25.24 -7.52
CA GLY A 286 11.84 25.77 -8.85
C GLY A 286 13.31 25.73 -9.26
N SER A 287 14.28 25.95 -8.35
CA SER A 287 15.71 25.90 -8.66
C SER A 287 16.55 25.44 -7.48
N ILE A 288 17.80 24.99 -7.75
CA ILE A 288 18.75 24.53 -6.72
C ILE A 288 19.09 25.65 -5.74
N GLU A 289 19.16 26.88 -6.22
CA GLU A 289 19.53 28.08 -5.44
C GLU A 289 18.46 28.36 -4.37
N ASN A 290 17.22 27.95 -4.56
CA ASN A 290 16.13 28.15 -3.62
C ASN A 290 16.06 27.07 -2.52
N VAL A 291 16.79 25.95 -2.66
CA VAL A 291 16.77 24.86 -1.67
C VAL A 291 17.14 25.32 -0.26
N PRO A 292 18.21 26.13 -0.04
CA PRO A 292 18.53 26.58 1.31
C PRO A 292 17.43 27.41 1.96
N ALA A 293 16.79 28.30 1.21
CA ALA A 293 15.69 29.13 1.72
C ALA A 293 14.47 28.29 2.09
N PHE A 294 14.12 27.32 1.23
CA PHE A 294 13.04 26.36 1.49
C PHE A 294 13.31 25.54 2.77
N MET A 295 14.56 25.05 2.95
CA MET A 295 14.92 24.27 4.13
C MET A 295 14.82 25.08 5.44
N GLU A 296 15.19 26.36 5.41
CA GLU A 296 14.99 27.27 6.54
C GLU A 296 13.50 27.52 6.85
N GLU A 297 12.66 27.64 5.82
CA GLU A 297 11.23 27.77 5.99
C GLU A 297 10.63 26.52 6.67
N VAL A 298 11.02 25.32 6.21
CA VAL A 298 10.62 24.06 6.84
C VAL A 298 11.02 24.03 8.34
N LYS A 299 12.26 24.41 8.66
CA LYS A 299 12.74 24.47 10.07
C LYS A 299 11.92 25.44 10.93
N SER A 300 11.50 26.55 10.34
CA SER A 300 10.72 27.55 11.09
C SER A 300 9.30 27.12 11.45
N GLY A 301 8.79 26.01 10.83
CA GLY A 301 7.45 25.51 11.03
C GLY A 301 6.34 26.42 10.46
N LYS A 302 6.68 27.38 9.59
CA LYS A 302 5.74 28.39 9.06
C LYS A 302 4.92 27.96 7.85
N GLY A 303 4.74 26.68 7.63
CA GLY A 303 3.79 26.18 6.61
C GLY A 303 4.36 25.17 5.64
N SER A 304 5.59 25.33 5.15
CA SER A 304 6.21 24.38 4.22
C SER A 304 6.57 23.07 4.90
N ARG A 305 6.31 21.96 4.22
CA ARG A 305 6.62 20.60 4.71
C ARG A 305 7.63 19.96 3.76
N LEU A 306 8.59 19.26 4.32
CA LEU A 306 9.53 18.44 3.57
C LEU A 306 8.83 17.12 3.16
N MET A 307 8.23 17.11 1.97
CA MET A 307 7.50 15.96 1.45
C MET A 307 8.46 14.87 0.97
N GLY A 308 8.08 13.60 1.11
CA GLY A 308 8.94 12.47 0.75
C GLY A 308 10.06 12.17 1.75
N PHE A 309 10.09 12.85 2.89
CA PHE A 309 11.02 12.63 4.00
C PHE A 309 10.30 12.19 5.27
N GLY A 310 10.96 11.32 6.03
CA GLY A 310 10.37 10.69 7.20
C GLY A 310 9.31 9.65 6.82
N HIS A 311 8.99 8.82 7.77
CA HIS A 311 7.98 7.79 7.61
C HIS A 311 7.29 7.54 8.94
N ARG A 312 6.01 7.18 8.91
CA ARG A 312 5.26 6.89 10.13
C ARG A 312 5.87 5.71 10.90
N VAL A 313 6.45 4.75 10.21
CA VAL A 313 7.06 3.55 10.78
C VAL A 313 8.58 3.63 10.78
N TYR A 314 9.23 3.89 9.63
CA TYR A 314 10.69 3.97 9.56
C TYR A 314 11.22 5.15 10.35
N LYS A 315 12.09 4.83 11.32
CA LYS A 315 12.94 5.79 12.08
C LYS A 315 14.39 5.76 11.60
N ASN A 316 14.66 4.95 10.59
CA ASN A 316 15.88 4.83 9.85
C ASN A 316 15.59 5.03 8.35
N TYR A 317 16.59 4.89 7.50
CA TYR A 317 16.44 5.00 6.06
C TYR A 317 15.46 3.94 5.52
N ASP A 318 14.49 4.36 4.71
CA ASP A 318 13.57 3.43 4.03
C ASP A 318 14.38 2.54 3.07
N PRO A 319 14.38 1.19 3.24
CA PRO A 319 15.19 0.30 2.41
C PRO A 319 14.85 0.41 0.91
N ARG A 320 13.63 0.85 0.58
CA ARG A 320 13.17 1.06 -0.79
C ARG A 320 13.78 2.30 -1.44
N ALA A 321 14.13 3.32 -0.65
CA ALA A 321 14.58 4.61 -1.18
C ALA A 321 15.90 4.50 -1.96
N LYS A 322 16.83 3.64 -1.53
CA LYS A 322 18.08 3.40 -2.27
C LYS A 322 17.86 2.71 -3.61
N ILE A 323 16.93 1.75 -3.62
CA ILE A 323 16.59 1.00 -4.84
C ILE A 323 15.94 1.94 -5.84
N ILE A 324 14.96 2.72 -5.40
CA ILE A 324 14.22 3.62 -6.28
C ILE A 324 15.09 4.75 -6.82
N LYS A 325 16.06 5.25 -6.02
CA LYS A 325 17.04 6.22 -6.48
C LYS A 325 17.89 5.67 -7.63
N LYS A 326 18.38 4.42 -7.52
CA LYS A 326 19.10 3.74 -8.60
C LYS A 326 18.22 3.59 -9.85
N THR A 327 16.99 3.12 -9.66
CA THR A 327 16.00 2.97 -10.75
C THR A 327 15.73 4.31 -11.46
N ALA A 328 15.73 5.44 -10.73
CA ALA A 328 15.57 6.75 -11.33
C ALA A 328 16.71 7.07 -12.31
N TYR A 329 17.94 6.80 -11.96
CA TYR A 329 19.06 6.99 -12.88
C TYR A 329 18.94 6.12 -14.13
N ASP A 330 18.58 4.84 -13.99
CA ASP A 330 18.38 3.92 -15.12
C ASP A 330 17.29 4.44 -16.09
N VAL A 331 16.22 5.02 -15.57
CA VAL A 331 15.14 5.63 -16.36
C VAL A 331 15.63 6.90 -17.07
N PHE A 332 16.35 7.77 -16.37
CA PHE A 332 16.82 9.04 -16.95
C PHE A 332 17.88 8.85 -18.05
N GLU A 333 18.59 7.72 -18.06
CA GLU A 333 19.46 7.35 -19.20
C GLU A 333 18.67 7.13 -20.49
N VAL A 334 17.40 6.70 -20.39
CA VAL A 334 16.51 6.47 -21.53
C VAL A 334 15.73 7.72 -21.92
N THR A 335 15.10 8.34 -20.92
CA THR A 335 14.11 9.42 -21.13
C THR A 335 14.73 10.81 -21.16
N GLY A 336 16.01 10.93 -20.78
CA GLY A 336 16.66 12.19 -20.49
C GLY A 336 16.43 12.61 -19.03
N LYS A 337 17.30 13.51 -18.55
CA LYS A 337 17.29 13.94 -17.15
C LYS A 337 16.04 14.76 -16.85
N ASN A 338 15.31 14.37 -15.79
CA ASN A 338 14.22 15.18 -15.29
C ASN A 338 14.77 16.48 -14.67
N PRO A 339 14.26 17.68 -15.05
CA PRO A 339 14.73 18.95 -14.52
C PRO A 339 14.67 19.07 -12.99
N LEU A 340 13.73 18.39 -12.35
CA LEU A 340 13.56 18.41 -10.89
C LEU A 340 14.57 17.52 -10.15
N LEU A 341 15.32 16.67 -10.87
CA LEU A 341 16.27 15.74 -10.24
C LEU A 341 17.38 16.47 -9.50
N ASP A 342 17.93 17.55 -10.07
CA ASP A 342 19.02 18.32 -9.43
C ASP A 342 18.55 18.99 -8.14
N ILE A 343 17.32 19.48 -8.13
CA ILE A 343 16.67 20.04 -6.93
C ILE A 343 16.50 18.95 -5.89
N ALA A 344 16.01 17.78 -6.29
CA ALA A 344 15.81 16.63 -5.40
C ALA A 344 17.14 16.15 -4.78
N LEU A 345 18.20 16.02 -5.58
CA LEU A 345 19.52 15.62 -5.10
C LEU A 345 20.08 16.64 -4.10
N LYS A 346 19.94 17.95 -4.39
CA LYS A 346 20.40 19.00 -3.48
C LYS A 346 19.59 19.02 -2.19
N LEU A 347 18.30 18.80 -2.27
CA LEU A 347 17.40 18.70 -1.12
C LEU A 347 17.77 17.51 -0.22
N GLU A 348 18.00 16.33 -0.82
CA GLU A 348 18.46 15.14 -0.09
C GLU A 348 19.83 15.38 0.58
N GLU A 349 20.81 15.90 -0.16
CA GLU A 349 22.14 16.23 0.39
C GLU A 349 22.04 17.14 1.60
N THR A 350 21.24 18.21 1.49
CA THR A 350 21.05 19.19 2.55
C THR A 350 20.37 18.56 3.76
N ALA A 351 19.29 17.78 3.56
CA ALA A 351 18.56 17.13 4.65
C ALA A 351 19.42 16.08 5.39
N LEU A 352 20.26 15.33 4.67
CA LEU A 352 21.12 14.30 5.27
C LEU A 352 22.33 14.89 6.01
N SER A 353 22.70 16.15 5.77
CA SER A 353 23.82 16.83 6.41
C SER A 353 23.40 17.79 7.52
N ASP A 354 22.14 18.21 7.59
CA ASP A 354 21.66 19.18 8.57
C ASP A 354 21.15 18.47 9.86
N PRO A 355 21.74 18.80 11.04
CA PRO A 355 21.38 18.18 12.31
C PRO A 355 19.87 18.25 12.63
N TYR A 356 19.18 19.31 12.20
CA TYR A 356 17.74 19.45 12.43
C TYR A 356 16.93 18.28 11.86
N PHE A 357 17.26 17.82 10.65
CA PHE A 357 16.57 16.74 9.97
C PHE A 357 17.10 15.37 10.41
N VAL A 358 18.40 15.24 10.61
CA VAL A 358 19.05 14.02 11.07
C VAL A 358 18.56 13.61 12.48
N ASP A 359 18.54 14.56 13.43
CA ASP A 359 18.06 14.31 14.81
C ASP A 359 16.58 13.91 14.85
N ARG A 360 15.78 14.40 13.89
CA ARG A 360 14.36 14.05 13.72
C ARG A 360 14.14 12.80 12.86
N LYS A 361 15.22 12.16 12.39
CA LYS A 361 15.18 10.95 11.56
C LYS A 361 14.36 11.15 10.26
N LEU A 362 14.49 12.32 9.64
CA LEU A 362 13.80 12.68 8.41
C LEU A 362 14.64 12.25 7.20
N TYR A 363 14.62 10.97 6.89
CA TYR A 363 15.29 10.38 5.74
C TYR A 363 14.34 10.28 4.54
N PRO A 364 14.86 10.28 3.28
CA PRO A 364 14.05 10.03 2.10
C PRO A 364 13.32 8.68 2.20
N ASN A 365 12.06 8.67 1.79
CA ASN A 365 11.23 7.46 1.67
C ASN A 365 11.00 7.09 0.20
N VAL A 366 10.22 6.04 -0.07
CA VAL A 366 9.94 5.56 -1.42
C VAL A 366 9.28 6.60 -2.31
N ASP A 367 8.51 7.53 -1.75
CA ASP A 367 7.76 8.53 -2.52
C ASP A 367 8.65 9.65 -3.08
N PHE A 368 9.85 9.85 -2.50
CA PHE A 368 10.71 10.96 -2.87
C PHE A 368 11.21 10.89 -4.33
N TYR A 369 11.55 9.70 -4.83
CA TYR A 369 12.01 9.54 -6.21
C TYR A 369 10.94 8.92 -7.13
N SER A 370 9.90 8.26 -6.61
CA SER A 370 8.91 7.58 -7.45
C SER A 370 8.15 8.54 -8.37
N GLY A 371 7.79 9.72 -7.87
CA GLY A 371 7.12 10.73 -8.67
C GLY A 371 7.96 11.22 -9.85
N LEU A 372 9.27 11.40 -9.66
CA LEU A 372 10.19 11.79 -10.72
C LEU A 372 10.32 10.72 -11.81
N ILE A 373 10.34 9.44 -11.40
CA ILE A 373 10.34 8.32 -12.35
C ILE A 373 9.04 8.29 -13.14
N TYR A 374 7.89 8.45 -12.49
CA TYR A 374 6.59 8.46 -13.15
C TYR A 374 6.49 9.61 -14.17
N GLN A 375 6.94 10.81 -13.82
CA GLN A 375 7.00 11.92 -14.77
C GLN A 375 7.90 11.62 -15.96
N ALA A 376 9.08 11.05 -15.73
CA ALA A 376 10.02 10.69 -16.79
C ALA A 376 9.46 9.62 -17.73
N LEU A 377 8.64 8.72 -17.21
CA LEU A 377 7.87 7.72 -18.00
C LEU A 377 6.67 8.32 -18.73
N GLY A 378 6.37 9.62 -18.54
CA GLY A 378 5.26 10.33 -19.18
C GLY A 378 3.93 10.27 -18.43
N PHE A 379 3.88 9.71 -17.22
CA PHE A 379 2.63 9.65 -16.45
C PHE A 379 2.26 11.02 -15.88
N PRO A 380 1.02 11.48 -16.08
CA PRO A 380 0.53 12.68 -15.41
C PRO A 380 0.38 12.43 -13.90
N VAL A 381 0.52 13.48 -13.11
CA VAL A 381 0.45 13.43 -11.64
C VAL A 381 -0.84 12.77 -11.14
N ALA A 382 -1.97 13.00 -11.81
CA ALA A 382 -3.26 12.38 -11.47
C ALA A 382 -3.25 10.83 -11.53
N MET A 383 -2.29 10.22 -12.22
CA MET A 383 -2.12 8.77 -12.29
C MET A 383 -1.26 8.18 -11.16
N PHE A 384 -0.53 8.96 -10.37
CA PHE A 384 0.44 8.44 -9.40
C PHE A 384 -0.20 7.51 -8.37
N THR A 385 -1.34 7.88 -7.82
CA THR A 385 -2.07 7.03 -6.87
C THR A 385 -2.60 5.74 -7.54
N VAL A 386 -2.98 5.81 -8.80
CA VAL A 386 -3.40 4.63 -9.58
C VAL A 386 -2.22 3.69 -9.82
N LEU A 387 -1.04 4.24 -10.17
CA LEU A 387 0.21 3.47 -10.35
C LEU A 387 0.62 2.75 -9.05
N PHE A 388 0.36 3.37 -7.90
CA PHE A 388 0.54 2.74 -6.60
C PHE A 388 -0.48 1.62 -6.36
N ALA A 389 -1.75 1.82 -6.74
CA ALA A 389 -2.84 0.87 -6.49
C ALA A 389 -2.69 -0.44 -7.28
N ILE A 390 -2.15 -0.39 -8.52
CA ILE A 390 -1.94 -1.58 -9.36
C ILE A 390 -1.16 -2.66 -8.59
N PRO A 391 0.08 -2.42 -8.18
CA PRO A 391 0.87 -3.43 -7.49
C PRO A 391 0.34 -3.74 -6.09
N ARG A 392 -0.22 -2.76 -5.37
CA ARG A 392 -0.75 -2.96 -4.02
C ARG A 392 -1.95 -3.88 -3.97
N THR A 393 -2.64 -4.06 -5.09
CA THR A 393 -3.78 -4.97 -5.18
C THR A 393 -3.43 -6.39 -4.73
N VAL A 394 -2.24 -6.91 -5.05
CA VAL A 394 -1.82 -8.24 -4.58
C VAL A 394 -1.64 -8.29 -3.07
N GLY A 395 -1.06 -7.26 -2.46
CA GLY A 395 -0.92 -7.17 -1.00
C GLY A 395 -2.29 -7.15 -0.31
N TRP A 396 -3.23 -6.34 -0.79
CA TRP A 396 -4.61 -6.32 -0.28
C TRP A 396 -5.26 -7.70 -0.37
N LEU A 397 -5.12 -8.38 -1.51
CA LEU A 397 -5.71 -9.70 -1.73
C LEU A 397 -5.06 -10.79 -0.87
N ALA A 398 -3.74 -10.73 -0.66
CA ALA A 398 -3.05 -11.64 0.24
C ALA A 398 -3.54 -11.48 1.70
N HIS A 399 -3.69 -10.23 2.16
CA HIS A 399 -4.25 -9.94 3.48
C HIS A 399 -5.73 -10.34 3.62
N TRP A 400 -6.52 -10.19 2.56
CA TRP A 400 -7.90 -10.66 2.53
C TRP A 400 -7.98 -12.19 2.58
N GLN A 401 -7.14 -12.88 1.83
CA GLN A 401 -7.05 -14.34 1.85
C GLN A 401 -6.59 -14.86 3.23
N GLU A 402 -5.60 -14.21 3.84
CA GLU A 402 -5.13 -14.54 5.18
C GLU A 402 -6.23 -14.32 6.23
N LEU A 403 -6.98 -13.21 6.15
CA LEU A 403 -8.12 -12.92 7.01
C LEU A 403 -9.16 -14.04 6.97
N LEU A 404 -9.56 -14.51 5.79
CA LEU A 404 -10.57 -15.57 5.65
C LEU A 404 -10.09 -16.93 6.17
N ASN A 405 -8.78 -17.16 6.22
CA ASN A 405 -8.19 -18.40 6.75
C ASN A 405 -7.86 -18.33 8.25
N ASP A 406 -7.94 -17.15 8.87
CA ASP A 406 -7.64 -16.95 10.29
C ASP A 406 -8.88 -17.23 11.17
N LYS A 407 -8.84 -18.31 11.95
CA LYS A 407 -9.92 -18.73 12.85
C LYS A 407 -10.20 -17.75 13.99
N ASP A 408 -9.23 -16.90 14.33
CA ASP A 408 -9.39 -15.89 15.39
C ASP A 408 -10.14 -14.65 14.89
N GLN A 409 -10.26 -14.47 13.57
CA GLN A 409 -10.90 -13.32 12.96
C GLN A 409 -12.43 -13.35 13.14
N LYS A 410 -12.96 -12.15 13.36
CA LYS A 410 -14.39 -11.89 13.50
C LYS A 410 -14.71 -10.60 12.77
N ILE A 411 -15.99 -10.34 12.54
CA ILE A 411 -16.42 -9.05 11.99
C ILE A 411 -15.87 -7.90 12.83
N SER A 412 -15.20 -6.96 12.17
CA SER A 412 -14.56 -5.80 12.80
C SER A 412 -15.63 -4.85 13.35
N ARG A 413 -15.68 -4.74 14.66
CA ARG A 413 -16.60 -3.85 15.37
C ARG A 413 -15.88 -3.22 16.56
N PRO A 414 -15.14 -2.11 16.35
CA PRO A 414 -14.46 -1.40 17.43
C PRO A 414 -15.47 -0.83 18.42
N ARG A 415 -14.99 -0.53 19.62
CA ARG A 415 -15.74 0.19 20.64
C ARG A 415 -15.55 1.69 20.45
N GLN A 416 -16.48 2.47 20.99
CA GLN A 416 -16.34 3.92 21.10
C GLN A 416 -16.42 4.37 22.54
N TRP A 417 -15.69 5.41 22.86
CA TRP A 417 -15.91 6.20 24.06
C TRP A 417 -16.95 7.26 23.75
N TYR A 418 -18.17 7.07 24.28
CA TYR A 418 -19.25 8.01 24.05
C TYR A 418 -19.06 9.27 24.91
N THR A 419 -19.02 10.42 24.28
CA THR A 419 -18.85 11.75 24.90
C THR A 419 -20.05 12.66 24.66
N GLY A 420 -21.15 12.12 24.12
CA GLY A 420 -22.39 12.86 23.89
C GLY A 420 -23.19 13.06 25.17
N PRO A 421 -24.32 13.76 25.09
CA PRO A 421 -25.24 13.96 26.22
C PRO A 421 -25.80 12.63 26.74
N GLU A 422 -26.14 12.60 28.00
CA GLU A 422 -26.93 11.52 28.58
C GLU A 422 -28.35 11.50 27.98
N THR A 423 -29.22 10.60 28.47
CA THR A 423 -30.61 10.49 28.02
C THR A 423 -31.33 11.84 28.07
N ARG A 424 -31.94 12.20 26.96
CA ARG A 424 -32.77 13.38 26.83
C ARG A 424 -34.14 12.98 26.32
N ASP A 425 -35.18 13.62 26.83
CA ASP A 425 -36.54 13.41 26.32
C ASP A 425 -36.70 14.07 24.93
N TYR A 426 -37.49 13.40 24.10
CA TYR A 426 -37.84 13.98 22.80
C TYR A 426 -38.80 15.16 23.00
N VAL A 427 -38.44 16.33 22.52
CA VAL A 427 -39.28 17.49 22.48
C VAL A 427 -39.87 17.60 21.07
N PRO A 428 -41.21 17.68 20.89
CA PRO A 428 -41.84 17.87 19.59
C PRO A 428 -41.39 19.16 18.91
N ILE A 429 -41.35 19.18 17.57
CA ILE A 429 -40.85 20.33 16.79
C ILE A 429 -41.57 21.61 17.14
N VAL A 430 -42.85 21.54 17.45
CA VAL A 430 -43.71 22.70 17.82
C VAL A 430 -43.39 23.24 19.22
N ALA A 431 -42.58 22.54 20.01
CA ALA A 431 -42.21 22.91 21.39
C ALA A 431 -40.71 23.17 21.56
N ARG A 432 -39.93 23.23 20.47
CA ARG A 432 -38.46 23.51 20.46
C ARG A 432 -38.20 25.01 20.34
#